data_dad8e9c3d1d420e953c09893ceebe301
#
_entry.id   dad8e9c3d1d420e953c09893ceebe301
#
_cell.length_a   1.000
_cell.length_b   1.000
_cell.length_c   1.000
_cell.angle_alpha   90.00
_cell.angle_beta   90.00
_cell.angle_gamma   90.00
#
_symmetry.space_group_name_H-M   'P 1'
#
loop_
_entity.id
_entity.type
_entity.pdbx_description
1 polymer ?
#
loop_
_entity_poly.entity_id
_entity_poly.type
_entity_poly.pdbx_seq_one_letter_code
_entity_poly.pdbx_strand_id
1 'polypeptide(L)'
;MQNCLFIGVDVALKGNQFCVMNFDQHIYFNLKFPNNPEGNDMVINKIKDIENKFFFEKIIVVMESTGMYSFHPACYLSSNEYLNKFHTEVYQINACDFDKYKKSFHDLEKEDGIDAYILADYARVGRTKALYPFRGSQYIALQRLTRQRYHICKELIREKAYVLTNLYLSFSGLMSLDKNELPFSDLFG
;
A
#
# COMPACT_ATOMS: atom_id res chain seq x y z
N MET A 1 -4.39 22.51 12.18
CA MET A 1 -5.16 21.39 11.60
C MET A 1 -6.61 21.73 11.25
N GLN A 2 -7.12 22.87 11.65
CA GLN A 2 -8.52 23.26 11.41
C GLN A 2 -8.91 23.34 9.90
N ASN A 3 -7.95 23.68 9.03
CA ASN A 3 -8.16 23.82 7.59
C ASN A 3 -7.68 22.56 6.81
N CYS A 4 -7.84 21.37 7.39
CA CYS A 4 -7.46 20.12 6.73
C CYS A 4 -8.68 19.31 6.35
N LEU A 5 -8.63 18.70 5.16
CA LEU A 5 -9.56 17.68 4.72
C LEU A 5 -8.92 16.30 4.94
N PHE A 6 -9.63 15.40 5.59
CA PHE A 6 -9.18 14.04 5.88
C PHE A 6 -9.96 13.05 5.03
N ILE A 7 -9.25 12.22 4.32
CA ILE A 7 -9.84 11.24 3.40
C ILE A 7 -9.39 9.85 3.80
N GLY A 8 -10.32 9.00 4.16
CA GLY A 8 -10.10 7.57 4.36
C GLY A 8 -10.57 6.80 3.15
N VAL A 9 -9.77 5.84 2.71
CA VAL A 9 -10.07 5.01 1.54
C VAL A 9 -9.98 3.55 1.93
N ASP A 10 -11.13 2.87 2.01
CA ASP A 10 -11.18 1.42 2.07
C ASP A 10 -11.13 0.87 0.64
N VAL A 11 -10.06 0.12 0.35
CA VAL A 11 -9.70 -0.27 -1.01
C VAL A 11 -10.10 -1.71 -1.30
N ALA A 12 -10.90 -1.90 -2.35
CA ALA A 12 -11.26 -3.22 -2.84
C ALA A 12 -11.05 -3.34 -4.37
N LEU A 13 -11.05 -4.57 -4.87
CA LEU A 13 -10.79 -4.88 -6.28
C LEU A 13 -11.70 -4.09 -7.24
N LYS A 14 -13.01 -4.06 -6.97
CA LYS A 14 -14.01 -3.49 -7.89
C LYS A 14 -14.41 -2.07 -7.54
N GLY A 15 -14.18 -1.63 -6.32
CA GLY A 15 -14.60 -0.30 -5.90
C GLY A 15 -14.02 0.06 -4.54
N ASN A 16 -13.71 1.33 -4.38
CA ASN A 16 -13.15 1.90 -3.18
C ASN A 16 -14.22 2.70 -2.46
N GLN A 17 -14.30 2.56 -1.14
CA GLN A 17 -15.13 3.41 -0.30
C GLN A 17 -14.29 4.61 0.14
N PHE A 18 -14.80 5.81 -0.08
CA PHE A 18 -14.18 7.06 0.34
C PHE A 18 -15.02 7.74 1.40
N CYS A 19 -14.41 8.03 2.54
CA CYS A 19 -14.97 8.90 3.55
C CYS A 19 -14.16 10.19 3.62
N VAL A 20 -14.83 11.32 3.49
CA VAL A 20 -14.21 12.65 3.51
C VAL A 20 -14.80 13.46 4.65
N MET A 21 -13.95 13.94 5.55
CA MET A 21 -14.35 14.70 6.72
C MET A 21 -13.39 15.87 7.03
N ASN A 22 -13.89 16.82 7.83
CA ASN A 22 -13.06 17.86 8.42
C ASN A 22 -12.52 17.48 9.80
N PHE A 23 -11.82 18.42 10.45
CA PHE A 23 -11.26 18.20 11.79
C PHE A 23 -12.34 17.97 12.86
N ASP A 24 -13.52 18.60 12.72
CA ASP A 24 -14.65 18.50 13.66
C ASP A 24 -15.53 17.25 13.42
N GLN A 25 -15.04 16.28 12.64
CA GLN A 25 -15.74 15.04 12.27
C GLN A 25 -17.01 15.25 11.41
N HIS A 26 -17.17 16.44 10.83
CA HIS A 26 -18.23 16.63 9.86
C HIS A 26 -17.91 15.87 8.57
N ILE A 27 -18.73 14.88 8.23
CA ILE A 27 -18.61 14.05 7.04
C ILE A 27 -19.24 14.76 5.86
N TYR A 28 -18.46 15.10 4.85
CA TYR A 28 -18.98 15.68 3.61
C TYR A 28 -19.58 14.62 2.70
N PHE A 29 -18.95 13.46 2.61
CA PHE A 29 -19.51 12.26 1.98
C PHE A 29 -18.81 11.00 2.47
N ASN A 30 -19.54 9.88 2.38
CA ASN A 30 -19.02 8.53 2.58
C ASN A 30 -19.65 7.65 1.48
N LEU A 31 -18.94 7.51 0.34
CA LEU A 31 -19.49 6.94 -0.89
C LEU A 31 -18.52 5.95 -1.53
N LYS A 32 -19.10 5.02 -2.26
CA LYS A 32 -18.35 4.03 -3.03
C LYS A 32 -18.18 4.48 -4.48
N PHE A 33 -16.94 4.35 -4.98
CA PHE A 33 -16.58 4.66 -6.36
C PHE A 33 -15.86 3.47 -6.98
N PRO A 34 -15.95 3.25 -8.30
CA PRO A 34 -15.18 2.22 -8.99
C PRO A 34 -13.67 2.37 -8.76
N ASN A 35 -12.94 1.26 -8.64
CA ASN A 35 -11.47 1.28 -8.53
C ASN A 35 -10.84 1.36 -9.92
N ASN A 36 -11.05 2.48 -10.61
CA ASN A 36 -10.54 2.79 -11.93
C ASN A 36 -10.32 4.31 -12.06
N PRO A 37 -9.72 4.81 -13.17
CA PRO A 37 -9.49 6.23 -13.36
C PRO A 37 -10.77 7.08 -13.29
N GLU A 38 -11.86 6.63 -13.88
CA GLU A 38 -13.14 7.35 -13.88
C GLU A 38 -13.70 7.50 -12.46
N GLY A 39 -13.58 6.45 -11.63
CA GLY A 39 -13.99 6.50 -10.22
C GLY A 39 -13.14 7.51 -9.43
N ASN A 40 -11.85 7.58 -9.70
CA ASN A 40 -10.97 8.56 -9.08
C ASN A 40 -11.33 10.00 -9.52
N ASP A 41 -11.67 10.21 -10.80
CA ASP A 41 -12.15 11.52 -11.30
C ASP A 41 -13.46 11.95 -10.62
N MET A 42 -14.38 11.01 -10.38
CA MET A 42 -15.60 11.29 -9.64
C MET A 42 -15.32 11.77 -8.22
N VAL A 43 -14.34 11.18 -7.53
CA VAL A 43 -13.89 11.63 -6.20
C VAL A 43 -13.32 13.04 -6.27
N ILE A 44 -12.45 13.33 -7.26
CA ILE A 44 -11.90 14.68 -7.45
C ILE A 44 -13.01 15.71 -7.66
N ASN A 45 -14.02 15.40 -8.48
CA ASN A 45 -15.14 16.31 -8.70
C ASN A 45 -15.95 16.56 -7.42
N LYS A 46 -16.13 15.54 -6.58
CA LYS A 46 -16.76 15.73 -5.25
C LYS A 46 -15.91 16.61 -4.32
N ILE A 47 -14.59 16.49 -4.37
CA ILE A 47 -13.69 17.36 -3.58
C ILE A 47 -13.77 18.81 -4.07
N LYS A 48 -13.88 19.05 -5.38
CA LYS A 48 -14.12 20.39 -5.95
C LYS A 48 -15.44 21.00 -5.47
N ASP A 49 -16.50 20.20 -5.36
CA ASP A 49 -17.78 20.64 -4.82
C ASP A 49 -17.67 21.06 -3.35
N ILE A 50 -16.77 20.41 -2.58
CA ILE A 50 -16.49 20.79 -1.19
C ILE A 50 -15.70 22.09 -1.15
N GLU A 51 -14.65 22.25 -1.97
CA GLU A 51 -13.83 23.47 -2.04
C GLU A 51 -14.69 24.71 -2.31
N ASN A 52 -15.69 24.60 -3.18
CA ASN A 52 -16.62 25.70 -3.47
C ASN A 52 -17.45 26.17 -2.26
N LYS A 53 -17.52 25.35 -1.21
CA LYS A 53 -18.34 25.62 -0.01
C LYS A 53 -17.52 25.82 1.25
N PHE A 54 -16.34 25.21 1.33
CA PHE A 54 -15.50 25.18 2.53
C PHE A 54 -14.04 25.36 2.15
N PHE A 55 -13.37 26.22 2.88
CA PHE A 55 -11.94 26.47 2.69
C PHE A 55 -11.10 25.40 3.40
N PHE A 56 -10.14 24.83 2.68
CA PHE A 56 -9.12 23.96 3.23
C PHE A 56 -7.78 24.19 2.50
N GLU A 57 -6.68 24.00 3.21
CA GLU A 57 -5.31 24.25 2.73
C GLU A 57 -4.55 22.93 2.52
N LYS A 58 -4.95 21.89 3.23
CA LYS A 58 -4.25 20.60 3.20
C LYS A 58 -5.23 19.44 3.08
N ILE A 59 -4.82 18.43 2.34
CA ILE A 59 -5.54 17.15 2.22
C ILE A 59 -4.64 16.04 2.74
N ILE A 60 -5.15 15.20 3.63
CA ILE A 60 -4.47 14.01 4.12
C ILE A 60 -5.32 12.80 3.75
N VAL A 61 -4.75 11.93 2.94
CA VAL A 61 -5.38 10.69 2.49
C VAL A 61 -4.74 9.51 3.20
N VAL A 62 -5.56 8.65 3.80
CA VAL A 62 -5.10 7.39 4.38
C VAL A 62 -5.87 6.24 3.74
N MET A 63 -5.15 5.21 3.32
CA MET A 63 -5.72 3.98 2.78
C MET A 63 -5.01 2.76 3.35
N GLU A 64 -5.74 1.64 3.43
CA GLU A 64 -5.12 0.38 3.80
C GLU A 64 -4.26 -0.17 2.67
N SER A 65 -3.07 -0.69 3.01
CA SER A 65 -2.17 -1.35 2.07
C SER A 65 -2.64 -2.77 1.75
N THR A 66 -3.82 -2.90 1.13
CA THR A 66 -4.40 -4.18 0.76
C THR A 66 -3.85 -4.66 -0.57
N GLY A 67 -2.75 -5.41 -0.52
CA GLY A 67 -2.12 -6.01 -1.70
C GLY A 67 -1.76 -4.97 -2.79
N MET A 68 -2.21 -5.26 -4.03
CA MET A 68 -1.95 -4.40 -5.20
C MET A 68 -3.03 -3.38 -5.48
N TYR A 69 -4.20 -3.54 -4.88
CA TYR A 69 -5.39 -2.75 -5.23
C TYR A 69 -5.26 -1.29 -4.82
N SER A 70 -4.52 -1.01 -3.75
CA SER A 70 -4.27 0.34 -3.26
C SER A 70 -3.24 1.13 -4.10
N PHE A 71 -2.50 0.45 -5.00
CA PHE A 71 -1.44 1.09 -5.78
C PHE A 71 -1.97 2.17 -6.73
N HIS A 72 -3.00 1.83 -7.52
CA HIS A 72 -3.53 2.76 -8.53
C HIS A 72 -4.19 4.01 -7.91
N PRO A 73 -5.10 3.90 -6.92
CA PRO A 73 -5.64 5.08 -6.26
C PRO A 73 -4.56 5.88 -5.53
N ALA A 74 -3.55 5.26 -4.91
CA ALA A 74 -2.44 5.98 -4.29
C ALA A 74 -1.63 6.79 -5.31
N CYS A 75 -1.25 6.18 -6.44
CA CYS A 75 -0.57 6.88 -7.53
C CYS A 75 -1.41 8.06 -8.05
N TYR A 76 -2.68 7.80 -8.35
CA TYR A 76 -3.57 8.81 -8.93
C TYR A 76 -3.74 10.01 -7.98
N LEU A 77 -4.07 9.75 -6.72
CA LEU A 77 -4.30 10.82 -5.73
C LEU A 77 -3.02 11.60 -5.39
N SER A 78 -1.86 10.94 -5.38
CA SER A 78 -0.57 11.59 -5.09
C SER A 78 -0.01 12.42 -6.24
N SER A 79 -0.40 12.12 -7.49
CA SER A 79 0.11 12.80 -8.69
C SER A 79 -0.91 13.75 -9.34
N ASN A 80 -2.12 13.83 -8.79
CA ASN A 80 -3.16 14.67 -9.38
C ASN A 80 -2.86 16.14 -9.19
N GLU A 81 -2.79 16.89 -10.29
CA GLU A 81 -2.41 18.33 -10.30
C GLU A 81 -3.36 19.20 -9.48
N TYR A 82 -4.65 18.89 -9.49
CA TYR A 82 -5.62 19.62 -8.70
C TYR A 82 -5.42 19.42 -7.20
N LEU A 83 -5.22 18.17 -6.74
CA LEU A 83 -4.99 17.87 -5.33
C LEU A 83 -3.65 18.42 -4.82
N ASN A 84 -2.65 18.49 -5.68
CA ASN A 84 -1.31 19.02 -5.32
C ASN A 84 -1.36 20.50 -4.90
N LYS A 85 -2.38 21.26 -5.29
CA LYS A 85 -2.59 22.64 -4.82
C LYS A 85 -2.81 22.74 -3.29
N PHE A 86 -3.30 21.64 -2.69
CA PHE A 86 -3.65 21.58 -1.26
C PHE A 86 -2.60 20.81 -0.44
N HIS A 87 -1.35 20.77 -0.85
CA HIS A 87 -0.30 20.03 -0.14
C HIS A 87 -0.75 18.62 0.25
N THR A 88 -1.30 17.88 -0.73
CA THR A 88 -1.89 16.56 -0.50
C THR A 88 -0.84 15.53 -0.12
N GLU A 89 -1.05 14.86 0.99
CA GLU A 89 -0.23 13.75 1.45
C GLU A 89 -1.05 12.46 1.43
N VAL A 90 -0.53 11.43 0.76
CA VAL A 90 -1.16 10.11 0.68
C VAL A 90 -0.36 9.13 1.53
N TYR A 91 -1.02 8.40 2.42
CA TYR A 91 -0.40 7.41 3.29
C TYR A 91 -1.04 6.05 3.10
N GLN A 92 -0.19 5.02 3.14
CA GLN A 92 -0.63 3.63 3.15
C GLN A 92 -0.34 3.04 4.54
N ILE A 93 -1.38 2.58 5.23
CA ILE A 93 -1.27 1.93 6.54
C ILE A 93 -1.23 0.42 6.38
N ASN A 94 -0.44 -0.25 7.20
CA ASN A 94 -0.42 -1.71 7.27
C ASN A 94 -1.73 -2.23 7.88
N ALA A 95 -2.28 -3.32 7.34
CA ALA A 95 -3.49 -3.98 7.83
C ALA A 95 -3.43 -4.27 9.35
N CYS A 96 -2.30 -4.75 9.87
CA CYS A 96 -2.15 -5.03 11.30
C CYS A 96 -2.29 -3.78 12.19
N ASP A 97 -1.80 -2.63 11.72
CA ASP A 97 -1.89 -1.38 12.48
C ASP A 97 -3.27 -0.76 12.36
N PHE A 98 -3.91 -0.92 11.20
CA PHE A 98 -5.31 -0.56 11.00
C PHE A 98 -6.24 -1.38 11.90
N ASP A 99 -6.08 -2.71 11.95
CA ASP A 99 -6.87 -3.59 12.81
C ASP A 99 -6.74 -3.23 14.31
N LYS A 100 -5.54 -2.87 14.76
CA LYS A 100 -5.34 -2.40 16.14
C LYS A 100 -6.12 -1.11 16.41
N TYR A 101 -6.10 -0.18 15.46
CA TYR A 101 -6.83 1.08 15.59
C TYR A 101 -8.34 0.85 15.53
N LYS A 102 -8.80 0.02 14.61
CA LYS A 102 -10.22 -0.36 14.47
C LYS A 102 -10.79 -0.96 15.75
N LYS A 103 -10.01 -1.76 16.48
CA LYS A 103 -10.43 -2.34 17.78
C LYS A 103 -10.68 -1.31 18.87
N SER A 104 -10.25 -0.07 18.74
CA SER A 104 -10.59 1.00 19.68
C SER A 104 -12.01 1.56 19.51
N PHE A 105 -12.69 1.19 18.40
CA PHE A 105 -14.07 1.56 18.11
C PHE A 105 -14.99 0.40 18.46
N HIS A 106 -15.36 0.25 19.75
CA HIS A 106 -16.12 -0.91 20.24
C HIS A 106 -17.60 -0.93 19.86
N ASP A 107 -18.19 0.24 19.54
CA ASP A 107 -19.64 0.42 19.42
C ASP A 107 -20.14 0.77 18.00
N LEU A 108 -19.27 0.66 16.99
CA LEU A 108 -19.70 0.91 15.62
C LEU A 108 -20.38 -0.34 15.05
N GLU A 109 -21.66 -0.24 14.75
CA GLU A 109 -22.37 -1.26 13.98
C GLU A 109 -21.69 -1.44 12.62
N LYS A 110 -21.69 -2.68 12.10
CA LYS A 110 -21.11 -2.98 10.78
C LYS A 110 -21.98 -2.38 9.67
N GLU A 111 -21.73 -1.12 9.37
CA GLU A 111 -22.30 -0.45 8.19
C GLU A 111 -21.27 -0.35 7.07
N ASP A 112 -21.73 -0.35 5.83
CA ASP A 112 -20.90 -0.08 4.67
C ASP A 112 -20.24 1.30 4.81
N GLY A 113 -18.91 1.36 4.75
CA GLY A 113 -18.15 2.61 4.83
C GLY A 113 -17.54 2.94 6.19
N ILE A 114 -17.71 2.09 7.22
CA ILE A 114 -17.08 2.28 8.53
C ILE A 114 -15.55 2.24 8.41
N ASP A 115 -14.99 1.35 7.64
CA ASP A 115 -13.54 1.22 7.49
C ASP A 115 -12.94 2.48 6.85
N ALA A 116 -13.61 3.06 5.87
CA ALA A 116 -13.21 4.34 5.29
C ALA A 116 -13.31 5.49 6.32
N TYR A 117 -14.36 5.50 7.15
CA TYR A 117 -14.49 6.46 8.24
C TYR A 117 -13.36 6.34 9.25
N ILE A 118 -13.04 5.14 9.72
CA ILE A 118 -11.96 4.89 10.68
C ILE A 118 -10.59 5.30 10.10
N LEU A 119 -10.36 5.07 8.78
CA LEU A 119 -9.16 5.53 8.09
C LEU A 119 -9.08 7.06 8.02
N ALA A 120 -10.19 7.74 7.77
CA ALA A 120 -10.23 9.20 7.79
C ALA A 120 -9.99 9.75 9.21
N ASP A 121 -10.56 9.11 10.24
CA ASP A 121 -10.33 9.47 11.65
C ASP A 121 -8.88 9.22 12.06
N TYR A 122 -8.26 8.14 11.60
CA TYR A 122 -6.82 7.88 11.79
C TYR A 122 -5.95 9.04 11.29
N ALA A 123 -6.28 9.58 10.12
CA ALA A 123 -5.62 10.76 9.58
C ALA A 123 -5.88 11.99 10.46
N ARG A 124 -7.14 12.23 10.85
CA ARG A 124 -7.59 13.37 11.63
C ARG A 124 -6.90 13.48 12.99
N VAL A 125 -6.75 12.39 13.71
CA VAL A 125 -6.07 12.37 15.01
C VAL A 125 -4.54 12.43 14.89
N GLY A 126 -3.99 12.54 13.67
CA GLY A 126 -2.57 12.78 13.43
C GLY A 126 -1.67 11.55 13.58
N ARG A 127 -2.22 10.34 13.51
CA ARG A 127 -1.42 9.11 13.58
C ARG A 127 -0.55 8.87 12.35
N THR A 128 -0.77 9.63 11.28
CA THR A 128 0.07 9.63 10.08
C THR A 128 1.51 10.11 10.33
N LYS A 129 1.79 10.81 11.44
CA LYS A 129 3.13 11.29 11.79
C LYS A 129 4.18 10.17 11.90
N ALA A 130 3.75 8.94 12.20
CA ALA A 130 4.63 7.77 12.26
C ALA A 130 4.81 7.06 10.90
N LEU A 131 4.11 7.50 9.86
CA LEU A 131 4.12 6.93 8.54
C LEU A 131 4.93 7.78 7.57
N TYR A 132 5.45 7.14 6.53
CA TYR A 132 6.04 7.85 5.40
C TYR A 132 4.99 8.08 4.32
N PRO A 133 4.91 9.29 3.73
CA PRO A 133 4.05 9.54 2.59
C PRO A 133 4.37 8.59 1.43
N PHE A 134 3.37 8.27 0.62
CA PHE A 134 3.53 7.47 -0.58
C PHE A 134 4.54 8.11 -1.54
N ARG A 135 5.58 7.37 -1.90
CA ARG A 135 6.74 7.88 -2.63
C ARG A 135 6.64 7.73 -4.15
N GLY A 136 5.46 7.35 -4.64
CA GLY A 136 5.22 7.23 -6.08
C GLY A 136 5.58 5.86 -6.68
N SER A 137 5.31 5.73 -7.97
CA SER A 137 5.41 4.47 -8.71
C SER A 137 6.84 3.91 -8.82
N GLN A 138 7.84 4.78 -8.93
CA GLN A 138 9.25 4.36 -9.03
C GLN A 138 9.72 3.62 -7.79
N TYR A 139 9.29 4.07 -6.61
CA TYR A 139 9.67 3.43 -5.35
C TYR A 139 9.04 2.04 -5.21
N ILE A 140 7.79 1.89 -5.62
CA ILE A 140 7.11 0.60 -5.67
C ILE A 140 7.75 -0.33 -6.71
N ALA A 141 8.15 0.19 -7.88
CA ALA A 141 8.86 -0.59 -8.90
C ALA A 141 10.18 -1.13 -8.33
N LEU A 142 10.98 -0.30 -7.67
CA LEU A 142 12.23 -0.73 -7.01
C LEU A 142 11.98 -1.79 -5.92
N GLN A 143 10.97 -1.58 -5.08
CA GLN A 143 10.57 -2.56 -4.05
C GLN A 143 10.20 -3.91 -4.68
N ARG A 144 9.50 -3.91 -5.81
CA ARG A 144 9.12 -5.15 -6.51
C ARG A 144 10.30 -5.85 -7.14
N LEU A 145 11.20 -5.10 -7.78
CA LEU A 145 12.42 -5.67 -8.37
C LEU A 145 13.31 -6.30 -7.29
N THR A 146 13.45 -5.67 -6.13
CA THR A 146 14.22 -6.24 -5.01
C THR A 146 13.59 -7.51 -4.45
N ARG A 147 12.25 -7.56 -4.34
CA ARG A 147 11.53 -8.77 -3.93
C ARG A 147 11.67 -9.88 -4.98
N GLN A 148 11.55 -9.56 -6.26
CA GLN A 148 11.72 -10.52 -7.34
C GLN A 148 13.14 -11.09 -7.35
N ARG A 149 14.17 -10.24 -7.21
CA ARG A 149 15.55 -10.69 -7.06
C ARG A 149 15.72 -11.68 -5.90
N TYR A 150 15.13 -11.38 -4.74
CA TYR A 150 15.15 -12.28 -3.59
C TYR A 150 14.53 -13.64 -3.89
N HIS A 151 13.38 -13.68 -4.58
CA HIS A 151 12.75 -14.94 -4.98
C HIS A 151 13.63 -15.74 -5.93
N ILE A 152 14.18 -15.10 -6.97
CA ILE A 152 15.08 -15.74 -7.93
C ILE A 152 16.32 -16.32 -7.22
N CYS A 153 16.93 -15.58 -6.30
CA CYS A 153 18.06 -16.08 -5.53
C CYS A 153 17.69 -17.31 -4.68
N LYS A 154 16.51 -17.31 -4.05
CA LYS A 154 16.01 -18.48 -3.31
C LYS A 154 15.80 -19.70 -4.19
N GLU A 155 15.17 -19.51 -5.35
CA GLU A 155 15.01 -20.60 -6.33
C GLU A 155 16.35 -21.13 -6.80
N LEU A 156 17.31 -20.26 -7.12
CA LEU A 156 18.65 -20.66 -7.51
C LEU A 156 19.33 -21.53 -6.44
N ILE A 157 19.23 -21.14 -5.16
CA ILE A 157 19.78 -21.94 -4.04
C ILE A 157 19.12 -23.32 -3.99
N ARG A 158 17.81 -23.37 -4.17
CA ARG A 158 17.05 -24.63 -4.17
C ARG A 158 17.48 -25.54 -5.32
N GLU A 159 17.60 -25.00 -6.54
CA GLU A 159 18.04 -25.77 -7.71
C GLU A 159 19.50 -26.26 -7.57
N LYS A 160 20.39 -25.41 -7.04
CA LYS A 160 21.77 -25.82 -6.71
C LYS A 160 21.78 -27.02 -5.75
N ALA A 161 21.00 -26.96 -4.68
CA ALA A 161 20.90 -28.07 -3.72
C ALA A 161 20.33 -29.35 -4.38
N TYR A 162 19.33 -29.19 -5.26
CA TYR A 162 18.76 -30.34 -6.01
C TYR A 162 19.78 -30.98 -6.94
N VAL A 163 20.57 -30.21 -7.67
CA VAL A 163 21.64 -30.71 -8.53
C VAL A 163 22.71 -31.46 -7.69
N LEU A 164 23.15 -30.90 -6.56
CA LEU A 164 24.08 -31.56 -5.67
C LEU A 164 23.54 -32.88 -5.14
N THR A 165 22.27 -32.96 -4.78
CA THR A 165 21.64 -34.19 -4.32
C THR A 165 21.64 -35.25 -5.42
N ASN A 166 21.30 -34.89 -6.66
CA ASN A 166 21.32 -35.81 -7.79
C ASN A 166 22.75 -36.30 -8.13
N LEU A 167 23.75 -35.39 -8.04
CA LEU A 167 25.15 -35.76 -8.21
C LEU A 167 25.59 -36.75 -7.14
N TYR A 168 25.22 -36.52 -5.88
CA TYR A 168 25.50 -37.44 -4.78
C TYR A 168 24.86 -38.81 -4.99
N LEU A 169 23.64 -38.88 -5.41
CA LEU A 169 22.94 -40.14 -5.69
C LEU A 169 23.59 -40.91 -6.85
N SER A 170 24.12 -40.22 -7.85
CA SER A 170 24.77 -40.83 -9.00
C SER A 170 26.25 -41.15 -8.74
N PHE A 171 26.93 -40.33 -7.96
CA PHE A 171 28.38 -40.39 -7.72
C PHE A 171 28.70 -40.03 -6.27
N SER A 172 28.39 -40.94 -5.34
CA SER A 172 28.58 -40.69 -3.90
C SER A 172 30.02 -40.35 -3.48
N GLY A 173 31.01 -40.83 -4.24
CA GLY A 173 32.41 -40.52 -4.00
C GLY A 173 32.82 -39.07 -4.25
N LEU A 174 32.06 -38.31 -5.03
CA LEU A 174 32.32 -36.88 -5.28
C LEU A 174 32.25 -36.02 -4.03
N MET A 175 31.41 -36.39 -3.06
CA MET A 175 31.24 -35.63 -1.82
C MET A 175 32.39 -35.85 -0.81
N SER A 176 33.24 -36.86 -1.03
CA SER A 176 34.43 -37.14 -0.21
C SER A 176 35.71 -36.54 -0.79
N LEU A 177 35.64 -35.92 -1.96
CA LEU A 177 36.79 -35.25 -2.59
C LEU A 177 36.97 -33.84 -2.00
N ASP A 178 38.23 -33.45 -1.81
CA ASP A 178 38.54 -32.07 -1.49
C ASP A 178 38.21 -31.16 -2.67
N LYS A 179 37.88 -29.87 -2.37
CA LYS A 179 37.51 -28.89 -3.41
C LYS A 179 38.51 -28.79 -4.56
N ASN A 180 39.81 -29.05 -4.28
CA ASN A 180 40.86 -28.99 -5.27
C ASN A 180 40.94 -30.26 -6.16
N GLU A 181 40.25 -31.31 -5.79
CA GLU A 181 40.20 -32.59 -6.52
C GLU A 181 38.99 -32.71 -7.41
N LEU A 182 38.05 -31.76 -7.27
CA LEU A 182 36.87 -31.71 -8.13
C LEU A 182 37.27 -31.36 -9.56
N PRO A 183 36.72 -32.05 -10.57
CA PRO A 183 37.04 -31.80 -11.99
C PRO A 183 36.55 -30.44 -12.51
N PHE A 184 35.98 -29.63 -11.66
CA PHE A 184 35.51 -28.28 -11.94
C PHE A 184 35.78 -27.39 -10.72
N SER A 185 36.31 -26.21 -10.92
CA SER A 185 36.64 -25.26 -9.85
C SER A 185 35.42 -24.65 -9.18
N ASP A 186 34.33 -24.54 -9.90
CA ASP A 186 33.01 -24.10 -9.40
C ASP A 186 31.91 -24.72 -10.26
N LEU A 187 31.02 -25.49 -9.61
CA LEU A 187 29.86 -26.10 -10.26
C LEU A 187 28.79 -25.07 -10.68
N PHE A 188 28.91 -23.83 -10.16
CA PHE A 188 27.84 -22.86 -10.29
C PHE A 188 28.32 -21.42 -10.58
N GLY A 189 29.62 -21.22 -10.85
CA GLY A 189 30.20 -19.93 -11.26
C GLY A 189 30.14 -18.85 -10.21
#